data_973b82247b906d53283f40968493bcce
#
_entry.id   973b82247b906d53283f40968493bcce
#
_cell.length_a   1.000
_cell.length_b   1.000
_cell.length_c   1.000
_cell.angle_alpha   90.00
_cell.angle_beta   90.00
_cell.angle_gamma   90.00
#
_symmetry.space_group_name_H-M   'P 1'
#
loop_
_entity.id
_entity.type
_entity.pdbx_description
1 polymer ?
#
loop_
_entity_poly.entity_id
_entity_poly.type
_entity_poly.pdbx_seq_one_letter_code
_entity_poly.pdbx_strand_id
1 'polypeptide(L)'
;AKGTVSMNRLAMNAFGGRMSASGSYSTAADAQRPALKLKAEIADASFSTTFDQLDVVRRMVPLFEKTGGDYSMSLDLATRLTQTMDPDYATLQADGAIRSKNIRVQNIAVFDQLAAALKNDALRRIEAKDVDIRFTIRDGRIATQPFDLSVGGISLNLSGSTGLDQTIDYTARVTLPEGSAGGILTAGGRRHL
;
A
#
# COMPACT_ATOMS: atom_id res chain seq x y z
N ALA A 1 0.17 -9.78 -32.40
CA ALA A 1 1.34 -9.04 -32.86
C ALA A 1 2.58 -9.88 -32.58
N LYS A 2 3.58 -9.90 -33.50
CA LYS A 2 4.85 -10.59 -33.26
C LYS A 2 5.53 -9.97 -32.03
N GLY A 3 6.02 -10.81 -31.11
CA GLY A 3 6.72 -10.36 -29.90
C GLY A 3 5.81 -9.98 -28.72
N THR A 4 4.55 -10.38 -28.73
CA THR A 4 3.65 -10.17 -27.60
C THR A 4 3.01 -11.50 -27.20
N VAL A 5 3.05 -11.80 -25.89
CA VAL A 5 2.35 -12.90 -25.24
C VAL A 5 1.29 -12.31 -24.33
N SER A 6 0.06 -12.82 -24.42
CA SER A 6 -1.04 -12.38 -23.57
C SER A 6 -1.51 -13.55 -22.71
N MET A 7 -1.73 -13.26 -21.45
CA MET A 7 -2.33 -14.16 -20.48
C MET A 7 -3.74 -13.62 -20.16
N ASN A 8 -4.76 -14.34 -20.62
CA ASN A 8 -6.14 -13.89 -20.47
C ASN A 8 -6.64 -14.09 -19.02
N ARG A 9 -6.22 -15.17 -18.38
CA ARG A 9 -6.56 -15.46 -16.99
C ARG A 9 -5.56 -16.43 -16.36
N LEU A 10 -5.04 -16.04 -15.22
CA LEU A 10 -4.38 -16.92 -14.25
C LEU A 10 -5.23 -16.89 -12.98
N ALA A 11 -5.45 -18.04 -12.35
CA ALA A 11 -6.06 -18.11 -11.02
C ALA A 11 -5.21 -19.03 -10.15
N MET A 12 -4.89 -18.60 -8.95
CA MET A 12 -4.02 -19.33 -8.03
C MET A 12 -4.28 -18.93 -6.58
N ASN A 13 -3.85 -19.77 -5.64
CA ASN A 13 -3.73 -19.36 -4.25
C ASN A 13 -2.40 -18.65 -4.06
N ALA A 14 -2.42 -17.48 -3.45
CA ALA A 14 -1.25 -16.68 -3.18
C ALA A 14 -1.46 -15.84 -1.91
N PHE A 15 -0.39 -15.58 -1.18
CA PHE A 15 -0.38 -14.68 -0.02
C PHE A 15 -1.37 -15.05 1.09
N GLY A 16 -1.71 -16.34 1.21
CA GLY A 16 -2.74 -16.84 2.13
C GLY A 16 -4.18 -16.71 1.64
N GLY A 17 -4.39 -16.08 0.48
CA GLY A 17 -5.70 -15.88 -0.13
C GLY A 17 -5.77 -16.41 -1.56
N ARG A 18 -6.62 -15.80 -2.38
CA ARG A 18 -6.82 -16.15 -3.79
C ARG A 18 -6.43 -14.98 -4.67
N MET A 19 -5.78 -15.27 -5.77
CA MET A 19 -5.40 -14.29 -6.77
C MET A 19 -5.93 -14.69 -8.14
N SER A 20 -6.44 -13.73 -8.88
CA SER A 20 -6.65 -13.83 -10.34
C SER A 20 -5.91 -12.71 -11.03
N ALA A 21 -5.31 -13.02 -12.18
CA ALA A 21 -4.55 -12.06 -12.94
C ALA A 21 -4.76 -12.25 -14.45
N SER A 22 -4.59 -11.16 -15.18
CA SER A 22 -4.49 -11.13 -16.64
C SER A 22 -3.41 -10.12 -17.03
N GLY A 23 -2.83 -10.27 -18.21
CA GLY A 23 -1.78 -9.33 -18.61
C GLY A 23 -1.15 -9.65 -19.94
N SER A 24 -0.11 -8.90 -20.27
CA SER A 24 0.67 -9.09 -21.46
C SER A 24 2.14 -8.78 -21.24
N TYR A 25 2.97 -9.57 -21.90
CA TYR A 25 4.40 -9.36 -22.04
C TYR A 25 4.71 -9.05 -23.49
N SER A 26 5.47 -8.00 -23.77
CA SER A 26 5.75 -7.58 -25.14
C SER A 26 7.18 -7.12 -25.34
N THR A 27 7.84 -7.72 -26.32
CA THR A 27 9.15 -7.30 -26.85
C THR A 27 9.02 -6.47 -28.15
N ALA A 28 7.80 -6.17 -28.59
CA ALA A 28 7.54 -5.59 -29.90
C ALA A 28 8.15 -4.19 -30.10
N ALA A 29 8.23 -3.42 -29.02
CA ALA A 29 8.79 -2.06 -29.07
C ALA A 29 10.28 -2.03 -28.71
N ASP A 30 10.70 -2.87 -27.77
CA ASP A 30 12.06 -2.94 -27.26
C ASP A 30 12.33 -4.32 -26.66
N ALA A 31 13.17 -5.11 -27.31
CA ALA A 31 13.50 -6.46 -26.87
C ALA A 31 14.43 -6.50 -25.65
N GLN A 32 15.20 -5.42 -25.43
CA GLN A 32 16.11 -5.31 -24.29
C GLN A 32 15.38 -4.84 -23.02
N ARG A 33 14.25 -4.18 -23.18
CA ARG A 33 13.40 -3.67 -22.10
C ARG A 33 11.92 -4.00 -22.37
N PRO A 34 11.54 -5.27 -22.25
CA PRO A 34 10.17 -5.72 -22.53
C PRO A 34 9.14 -4.97 -21.69
N ALA A 35 7.98 -4.73 -22.27
CA ALA A 35 6.86 -4.14 -21.55
C ALA A 35 6.03 -5.25 -20.87
N LEU A 36 5.70 -5.06 -19.61
CA LEU A 36 4.77 -5.88 -18.83
C LEU A 36 3.54 -5.05 -18.46
N LYS A 37 2.37 -5.59 -18.71
CA LYS A 37 1.10 -5.08 -18.18
C LYS A 37 0.43 -6.19 -17.40
N LEU A 38 -0.11 -5.86 -16.23
CA LEU A 38 -0.75 -6.82 -15.34
C LEU A 38 -1.98 -6.18 -14.70
N LYS A 39 -3.10 -6.89 -14.74
CA LYS A 39 -4.26 -6.63 -13.89
C LYS A 39 -4.40 -7.78 -12.92
N ALA A 40 -4.50 -7.49 -11.64
CA ALA A 40 -4.62 -8.50 -10.60
C ALA A 40 -5.76 -8.14 -9.64
N GLU A 41 -6.48 -9.16 -9.25
CA GLU A 41 -7.46 -9.13 -8.16
C GLU A 41 -7.01 -10.14 -7.11
N ILE A 42 -6.88 -9.68 -5.89
CA ILE A 42 -6.48 -10.51 -4.74
C ILE A 42 -7.60 -10.46 -3.73
N ALA A 43 -7.99 -11.60 -3.21
CA ALA A 43 -9.03 -11.74 -2.21
C ALA A 43 -8.51 -12.48 -0.98
N ASP A 44 -8.78 -11.93 0.19
CA ASP A 44 -8.51 -12.51 1.50
C ASP A 44 -7.03 -12.87 1.72
N ALA A 45 -6.11 -12.05 1.19
CA ALA A 45 -4.68 -12.22 1.40
C ALA A 45 -4.25 -11.67 2.76
N SER A 46 -3.24 -12.27 3.37
CA SER A 46 -2.65 -11.82 4.63
C SER A 46 -1.56 -10.77 4.38
N PHE A 47 -1.56 -9.67 5.15
CA PHE A 47 -0.51 -8.66 5.10
C PHE A 47 0.87 -9.25 5.40
N SER A 48 0.99 -10.04 6.47
CA SER A 48 2.26 -10.67 6.87
C SER A 48 2.76 -11.64 5.82
N THR A 49 1.89 -12.53 5.32
CA THR A 49 2.28 -13.49 4.28
C THR A 49 2.74 -12.80 2.99
N THR A 50 2.08 -11.70 2.61
CA THR A 50 2.48 -10.90 1.45
C THR A 50 3.85 -10.26 1.66
N PHE A 51 4.09 -9.71 2.84
CA PHE A 51 5.39 -9.13 3.19
C PHE A 51 6.51 -10.18 3.13
N ASP A 52 6.28 -11.37 3.66
CA ASP A 52 7.27 -12.45 3.69
C ASP A 52 7.60 -12.98 2.29
N GLN A 53 6.63 -13.00 1.39
CA GLN A 53 6.77 -13.61 0.06
C GLN A 53 7.20 -12.64 -1.05
N LEU A 54 7.00 -11.33 -0.89
CA LEU A 54 7.27 -10.35 -1.94
C LEU A 54 8.35 -9.33 -1.56
N ASP A 55 9.53 -9.46 -2.18
CA ASP A 55 10.63 -8.50 -2.00
C ASP A 55 10.23 -7.05 -2.34
N VAL A 56 9.42 -6.87 -3.37
CA VAL A 56 8.92 -5.54 -3.75
C VAL A 56 8.08 -4.91 -2.63
N VAL A 57 7.26 -5.71 -1.95
CA VAL A 57 6.46 -5.23 -0.82
C VAL A 57 7.35 -4.88 0.37
N ARG A 58 8.35 -5.70 0.67
CA ARG A 58 9.33 -5.39 1.73
C ARG A 58 10.04 -4.05 1.50
N ARG A 59 10.33 -3.72 0.25
CA ARG A 59 11.03 -2.46 -0.10
C ARG A 59 10.09 -1.26 -0.16
N MET A 60 8.90 -1.42 -0.74
CA MET A 60 7.99 -0.31 -1.02
C MET A 60 6.97 -0.05 0.08
N VAL A 61 6.60 -1.08 0.84
CA VAL A 61 5.52 -0.99 1.84
C VAL A 61 5.93 -1.73 3.12
N PRO A 62 7.02 -1.30 3.80
CA PRO A 62 7.50 -1.97 5.01
C PRO A 62 6.45 -2.00 6.13
N LEU A 63 5.45 -1.12 6.07
CA LEU A 63 4.32 -1.11 7.00
C LEU A 63 3.56 -2.45 7.03
N PHE A 64 3.56 -3.24 5.96
CA PHE A 64 2.92 -4.56 5.94
C PHE A 64 3.48 -5.50 7.01
N GLU A 65 4.76 -5.39 7.37
CA GLU A 65 5.37 -6.13 8.49
C GLU A 65 4.68 -5.86 9.82
N LYS A 66 4.23 -4.62 10.03
CA LYS A 66 3.59 -4.15 11.25
C LYS A 66 2.07 -4.24 11.21
N THR A 67 1.52 -4.74 10.08
CA THR A 67 0.08 -4.82 9.85
C THR A 67 -0.40 -6.25 9.94
N GLY A 68 -1.33 -6.50 10.83
CA GLY A 68 -2.05 -7.77 10.94
C GLY A 68 -3.45 -7.68 10.35
N GLY A 69 -3.97 -8.83 9.93
CA GLY A 69 -5.27 -8.97 9.30
C GLY A 69 -5.16 -9.36 7.84
N ASP A 70 -6.31 -9.41 7.17
CA ASP A 70 -6.43 -9.82 5.77
C ASP A 70 -6.92 -8.65 4.93
N TYR A 71 -6.58 -8.68 3.65
CA TYR A 71 -6.98 -7.66 2.71
C TYR A 71 -7.39 -8.26 1.37
N SER A 72 -8.18 -7.48 0.63
CA SER A 72 -8.42 -7.68 -0.80
C SER A 72 -7.87 -6.49 -1.56
N MET A 73 -7.35 -6.73 -2.76
CA MET A 73 -6.69 -5.70 -3.56
C MET A 73 -7.06 -5.84 -5.03
N SER A 74 -7.30 -4.71 -5.68
CA SER A 74 -7.28 -4.58 -7.13
C SER A 74 -6.04 -3.81 -7.56
N LEU A 75 -5.40 -4.24 -8.64
CA LEU A 75 -4.16 -3.64 -9.15
C LEU A 75 -4.18 -3.63 -10.69
N ASP A 76 -3.93 -2.49 -11.28
CA ASP A 76 -3.61 -2.32 -12.70
C ASP A 76 -2.19 -1.77 -12.80
N LEU A 77 -1.28 -2.55 -13.36
CA LEU A 77 0.16 -2.27 -13.35
C LEU A 77 0.74 -2.30 -14.75
N ALA A 78 1.62 -1.36 -15.04
CA ALA A 78 2.46 -1.35 -16.23
C ALA A 78 3.90 -1.02 -15.83
N THR A 79 4.87 -1.77 -16.39
CA THR A 79 6.29 -1.51 -16.19
C THR A 79 7.10 -2.03 -17.38
N ARG A 80 8.36 -1.65 -17.47
CA ARG A 80 9.35 -2.35 -18.28
C ARG A 80 10.13 -3.31 -17.41
N LEU A 81 10.65 -4.36 -18.03
CA LEU A 81 11.54 -5.31 -17.36
C LEU A 81 12.98 -5.00 -17.72
N THR A 82 13.88 -5.29 -16.79
CA THR A 82 15.32 -5.30 -17.02
C THR A 82 15.74 -6.53 -17.84
N GLN A 83 17.02 -6.63 -18.20
CA GLN A 83 17.56 -7.81 -18.87
C GLN A 83 17.53 -9.07 -18.00
N THR A 84 17.47 -8.91 -16.67
CA THR A 84 17.31 -9.99 -15.69
C THR A 84 15.84 -10.31 -15.42
N MET A 85 14.91 -9.73 -16.19
CA MET A 85 13.47 -9.90 -16.04
C MET A 85 12.88 -9.33 -14.74
N ASP A 86 13.63 -8.48 -14.05
CA ASP A 86 13.13 -7.75 -12.88
C ASP A 86 12.32 -6.52 -13.30
N PRO A 87 11.32 -6.11 -12.53
CA PRO A 87 10.63 -4.84 -12.78
C PRO A 87 11.59 -3.65 -12.72
N ASP A 88 11.56 -2.81 -13.75
CA ASP A 88 12.24 -1.51 -13.72
C ASP A 88 11.37 -0.51 -12.96
N TYR A 89 11.67 -0.33 -11.68
CA TYR A 89 10.89 0.51 -10.77
C TYR A 89 10.77 1.97 -11.21
N ALA A 90 11.74 2.47 -11.99
CA ALA A 90 11.65 3.82 -12.53
C ALA A 90 10.54 3.97 -13.58
N THR A 91 10.15 2.87 -14.22
CA THR A 91 9.06 2.83 -15.20
C THR A 91 7.76 2.28 -14.64
N LEU A 92 7.76 1.86 -13.37
CA LEU A 92 6.60 1.26 -12.73
C LEU A 92 5.48 2.27 -12.56
N GLN A 93 4.35 1.96 -13.15
CA GLN A 93 3.10 2.70 -12.99
C GLN A 93 2.03 1.73 -12.54
N ALA A 94 1.27 2.10 -11.53
CA ALA A 94 0.13 1.30 -11.09
C ALA A 94 -0.97 2.18 -10.50
N ASP A 95 -2.19 1.69 -10.61
CA ASP A 95 -3.36 2.17 -9.90
C ASP A 95 -3.92 0.99 -9.12
N GLY A 96 -4.26 1.20 -7.85
CA GLY A 96 -4.76 0.12 -7.01
C GLY A 96 -5.65 0.60 -5.87
N ALA A 97 -6.35 -0.37 -5.30
CA ALA A 97 -7.13 -0.18 -4.09
C ALA A 97 -6.95 -1.40 -3.17
N ILE A 98 -6.75 -1.13 -1.89
CA ILE A 98 -6.69 -2.14 -0.83
C ILE A 98 -7.90 -1.94 0.06
N ARG A 99 -8.62 -3.03 0.34
CA ARG A 99 -9.72 -3.07 1.28
C ARG A 99 -9.46 -4.10 2.35
N SER A 100 -9.77 -3.76 3.59
CA SER A 100 -9.69 -4.68 4.71
C SER A 100 -10.85 -4.46 5.67
N LYS A 101 -11.47 -5.54 6.13
CA LYS A 101 -12.52 -5.47 7.13
C LYS A 101 -11.98 -5.15 8.52
N ASN A 102 -10.78 -5.61 8.81
CA ASN A 102 -10.14 -5.42 10.10
C ASN A 102 -8.63 -5.38 9.92
N ILE A 103 -8.02 -4.24 10.18
CA ILE A 103 -6.57 -4.12 10.24
C ILE A 103 -6.12 -3.82 11.67
N ARG A 104 -4.95 -4.32 12.01
CA ARG A 104 -4.24 -4.00 13.26
C ARG A 104 -2.85 -3.55 12.89
N VAL A 105 -2.52 -2.32 13.27
CA VAL A 105 -1.18 -1.75 13.10
C VAL A 105 -0.61 -1.42 14.47
N GLN A 106 0.61 -1.83 14.75
CA GLN A 106 1.27 -1.62 16.03
C GLN A 106 2.78 -1.40 15.86
N ASN A 107 3.41 -0.91 16.91
CA ASN A 107 4.86 -0.65 16.92
C ASN A 107 5.30 0.37 15.86
N ILE A 108 4.54 1.43 15.71
CA ILE A 108 4.84 2.56 14.83
C ILE A 108 5.17 3.78 15.69
N ALA A 109 6.41 4.22 15.65
CA ALA A 109 6.93 5.28 16.52
C ALA A 109 6.12 6.59 16.46
N VAL A 110 5.61 6.96 15.28
CA VAL A 110 4.78 8.18 15.13
C VAL A 110 3.45 8.04 15.87
N PHE A 111 2.86 6.87 15.92
CA PHE A 111 1.63 6.62 16.66
C PHE A 111 1.86 6.56 18.15
N ASP A 112 3.03 6.04 18.61
CA ASP A 112 3.42 6.07 20.01
C ASP A 112 3.58 7.52 20.50
N GLN A 113 4.20 8.39 19.70
CA GLN A 113 4.34 9.81 20.00
C GLN A 113 2.98 10.52 20.05
N LEU A 114 2.09 10.21 19.10
CA LEU A 114 0.74 10.78 19.06
C LEU A 114 -0.09 10.31 20.27
N ALA A 115 0.00 9.03 20.64
CA ALA A 115 -0.64 8.46 21.82
C ALA A 115 -0.21 9.19 23.10
N ALA A 116 1.09 9.45 23.25
CA ALA A 116 1.62 10.19 24.38
C ALA A 116 1.15 11.66 24.39
N ALA A 117 1.19 12.35 23.25
CA ALA A 117 0.78 13.74 23.12
C ALA A 117 -0.71 13.95 23.42
N LEU A 118 -1.56 13.02 22.94
CA LEU A 118 -3.01 13.07 23.13
C LEU A 118 -3.49 12.35 24.39
N LYS A 119 -2.57 11.72 25.17
CA LYS A 119 -2.88 10.89 26.34
C LYS A 119 -3.93 9.82 26.03
N ASN A 120 -3.83 9.20 24.86
CA ASN A 120 -4.75 8.19 24.37
C ASN A 120 -3.98 6.94 23.90
N ASP A 121 -3.88 5.94 24.77
CA ASP A 121 -3.12 4.71 24.51
C ASP A 121 -3.74 3.85 23.38
N ALA A 122 -5.00 4.05 23.01
CA ALA A 122 -5.60 3.37 21.86
C ALA A 122 -4.85 3.63 20.56
N LEU A 123 -4.16 4.77 20.44
CA LEU A 123 -3.36 5.12 19.26
C LEU A 123 -2.05 4.32 19.14
N ARG A 124 -1.59 3.63 20.18
CA ARG A 124 -0.41 2.74 20.12
C ARG A 124 -0.69 1.46 19.34
N ARG A 125 -1.95 1.03 19.36
CA ARG A 125 -2.44 -0.10 18.58
C ARG A 125 -3.63 0.37 17.78
N ILE A 126 -3.41 0.64 16.52
CA ILE A 126 -4.49 1.01 15.61
C ILE A 126 -5.24 -0.24 15.22
N GLU A 127 -6.50 -0.31 15.61
CA GLU A 127 -7.46 -1.29 15.12
C GLU A 127 -8.53 -0.54 14.33
N ALA A 128 -8.55 -0.74 13.03
CA ALA A 128 -9.49 -0.07 12.16
C ALA A 128 -10.32 -1.10 11.37
N LYS A 129 -11.59 -0.75 11.15
CA LYS A 129 -12.55 -1.56 10.40
C LYS A 129 -12.89 -0.87 9.09
N ASP A 130 -13.26 -1.69 8.10
CA ASP A 130 -13.78 -1.24 6.80
C ASP A 130 -12.87 -0.21 6.12
N VAL A 131 -11.59 -0.51 6.11
CA VAL A 131 -10.55 0.34 5.51
C VAL A 131 -10.59 0.20 3.99
N ASP A 132 -10.64 1.32 3.26
CA ASP A 132 -10.52 1.40 1.80
C ASP A 132 -9.44 2.43 1.47
N ILE A 133 -8.30 1.95 0.95
CA ILE A 133 -7.15 2.78 0.60
C ILE A 133 -6.92 2.68 -0.90
N ARG A 134 -7.02 3.80 -1.59
CA ARG A 134 -6.64 3.91 -3.00
C ARG A 134 -5.25 4.49 -3.12
N PHE A 135 -4.47 3.94 -4.03
CA PHE A 135 -3.11 4.37 -4.25
C PHE A 135 -2.73 4.39 -5.73
N THR A 136 -1.73 5.18 -6.03
CA THR A 136 -1.07 5.19 -7.33
C THR A 136 0.43 4.97 -7.15
N ILE A 137 1.07 4.33 -8.11
CA ILE A 137 2.53 4.23 -8.18
C ILE A 137 2.99 4.98 -9.42
N ARG A 138 3.79 6.01 -9.23
CA ARG A 138 4.40 6.83 -10.27
C ARG A 138 5.77 7.30 -9.83
N ASP A 139 6.74 7.35 -10.73
CA ASP A 139 8.07 7.92 -10.48
C ASP A 139 8.76 7.36 -9.22
N GLY A 140 8.64 6.05 -9.01
CA GLY A 140 9.22 5.37 -7.85
C GLY A 140 8.56 5.71 -6.50
N ARG A 141 7.35 6.27 -6.50
CA ARG A 141 6.59 6.58 -5.28
C ARG A 141 5.21 5.94 -5.30
N ILE A 142 4.81 5.44 -4.13
CA ILE A 142 3.43 5.04 -3.85
C ILE A 142 2.75 6.22 -3.18
N ALA A 143 1.75 6.80 -3.80
CA ALA A 143 0.94 7.87 -3.24
C ALA A 143 -0.45 7.33 -2.87
N THR A 144 -0.87 7.54 -1.63
CA THR A 144 -2.23 7.22 -1.17
C THR A 144 -3.15 8.43 -1.31
N GLN A 145 -4.36 8.19 -1.82
CA GLN A 145 -5.42 9.18 -1.72
C GLN A 145 -5.82 9.36 -0.25
N PRO A 146 -6.41 10.51 0.12
CA PRO A 146 -6.93 10.69 1.47
C PRO A 146 -7.90 9.58 1.87
N PHE A 147 -7.67 8.97 3.02
CA PHE A 147 -8.52 7.92 3.59
C PHE A 147 -8.72 8.14 5.08
N ASP A 148 -9.84 7.66 5.59
CA ASP A 148 -10.23 7.85 6.98
C ASP A 148 -10.04 6.58 7.79
N LEU A 149 -9.55 6.75 9.02
CA LEU A 149 -9.48 5.70 10.03
C LEU A 149 -10.16 6.18 11.30
N SER A 150 -10.96 5.32 11.93
CA SER A 150 -11.52 5.59 13.26
C SER A 150 -10.83 4.70 14.28
N VAL A 151 -10.17 5.29 15.26
CA VAL A 151 -9.40 4.59 16.28
C VAL A 151 -9.64 5.22 17.64
N GLY A 152 -10.13 4.42 18.60
CA GLY A 152 -10.30 4.89 19.98
C GLY A 152 -11.20 6.14 20.11
N GLY A 153 -12.21 6.30 19.26
CA GLY A 153 -13.08 7.47 19.23
C GLY A 153 -12.49 8.70 18.53
N ILE A 154 -11.31 8.58 17.95
CA ILE A 154 -10.64 9.64 17.18
C ILE A 154 -10.77 9.32 15.70
N SER A 155 -11.07 10.32 14.88
CA SER A 155 -11.02 10.22 13.43
C SER A 155 -9.69 10.74 12.91
N LEU A 156 -9.00 9.90 12.12
CA LEU A 156 -7.74 10.20 11.46
C LEU A 156 -7.98 10.26 9.95
N ASN A 157 -7.71 11.39 9.32
CA ASN A 157 -7.65 11.48 7.87
C ASN A 157 -6.18 11.49 7.44
N LEU A 158 -5.77 10.49 6.68
CA LEU A 158 -4.39 10.24 6.29
C LEU A 158 -4.23 10.34 4.78
N SER A 159 -3.17 11.00 4.33
CA SER A 159 -2.75 11.01 2.93
C SER A 159 -1.25 11.21 2.82
N GLY A 160 -0.64 10.72 1.76
CA GLY A 160 0.78 10.91 1.59
C GLY A 160 1.42 9.96 0.59
N SER A 161 2.73 9.82 0.67
CA SER A 161 3.46 8.93 -0.21
C SER A 161 4.69 8.33 0.46
N THR A 162 5.06 7.14 -0.03
CA THR A 162 6.30 6.43 0.31
C THR A 162 7.12 6.24 -0.95
N GLY A 163 8.39 6.61 -0.92
CA GLY A 163 9.32 6.41 -2.02
C GLY A 163 10.11 5.11 -1.92
N LEU A 164 10.62 4.63 -3.04
CA LEU A 164 11.60 3.54 -3.10
C LEU A 164 12.93 3.90 -2.39
N ASP A 165 13.20 5.19 -2.23
CA ASP A 165 14.29 5.77 -1.46
C ASP A 165 14.03 5.73 0.05
N GLN A 166 12.99 5.03 0.50
CA GLN A 166 12.54 4.94 1.89
C GLN A 166 12.13 6.29 2.51
N THR A 167 11.89 7.29 1.69
CA THR A 167 11.31 8.54 2.19
C THR A 167 9.82 8.38 2.39
N ILE A 168 9.32 8.88 3.52
CA ILE A 168 7.90 8.98 3.85
C ILE A 168 7.52 10.45 3.90
N ASP A 169 6.42 10.78 3.25
CA ASP A 169 5.79 12.09 3.29
C ASP A 169 4.28 11.90 3.49
N TYR A 170 3.85 11.95 4.75
CA TYR A 170 2.44 11.78 5.13
C TYR A 170 1.93 12.94 5.94
N THR A 171 0.68 13.28 5.68
CA THR A 171 -0.11 14.23 6.47
C THR A 171 -1.20 13.46 7.21
N ALA A 172 -1.30 13.69 8.50
CA ALA A 172 -2.37 13.21 9.35
C ALA A 172 -3.21 14.40 9.87
N ARG A 173 -4.50 14.37 9.62
CA ARG A 173 -5.46 15.29 10.24
C ARG A 173 -6.23 14.52 11.29
N VAL A 174 -6.17 15.00 12.53
CA VAL A 174 -6.80 14.36 13.69
C VAL A 174 -8.03 15.17 14.07
N THR A 175 -9.19 14.53 14.17
CA THR A 175 -10.41 15.13 14.70
C THR A 175 -10.75 14.44 16.01
N LEU A 176 -10.79 15.23 17.09
CA LEU A 176 -11.13 14.76 18.43
C LEU A 176 -12.64 14.78 18.65
N PRO A 177 -13.18 13.88 19.52
CA PRO A 177 -14.60 13.89 19.90
C PRO A 177 -15.01 15.24 20.52
N GLU A 178 -16.29 15.59 20.39
CA GLU A 178 -16.87 16.74 21.07
C GLU A 178 -16.70 16.62 22.58
N GLY A 179 -16.27 17.74 23.22
CA GLY A 179 -15.99 17.79 24.68
C GLY A 179 -14.53 17.56 25.06
N SER A 180 -13.67 17.12 24.15
CA SER A 180 -12.23 17.19 24.35
C SER A 180 -11.78 18.64 24.13
N ALA A 181 -10.84 19.15 24.94
CA ALA A 181 -10.25 20.47 24.74
C ALA A 181 -9.40 20.46 23.46
N GLY A 182 -10.02 20.30 22.31
CA GLY A 182 -9.32 20.04 21.09
C GLY A 182 -9.95 20.60 19.85
N GLY A 183 -9.11 21.13 19.02
CA GLY A 183 -9.35 21.47 17.64
C GLY A 183 -8.83 20.37 16.72
N ILE A 184 -8.83 20.63 15.44
CA ILE A 184 -8.17 19.82 14.43
C ILE A 184 -6.65 20.01 14.57
N LEU A 185 -5.94 18.92 14.84
CA LEU A 185 -4.48 18.89 14.79
C LEU A 185 -4.02 18.33 13.45
N THR A 186 -3.10 19.02 12.81
CA THR A 186 -2.47 18.54 11.57
C THR A 186 -1.01 18.26 11.86
N ALA A 187 -0.58 17.04 11.62
CA ALA A 187 0.82 16.63 11.67
C ALA A 187 1.23 16.11 10.29
N GLY A 188 2.35 16.58 9.80
CA GLY A 188 2.91 16.12 8.53
C GLY A 188 4.41 16.35 8.50
N GLY A 189 5.10 15.62 7.66
CA GLY A 189 6.52 15.82 7.47
C GLY A 189 7.18 14.73 6.65
N ARG A 190 8.25 15.08 6.00
CA ARG A 190 9.09 14.16 5.23
C ARG A 190 10.13 13.56 6.17
N ARG A 191 10.24 12.24 6.21
CA ARG A 191 11.23 11.49 6.99
C ARG A 191 11.81 10.35 6.15
N HIS A 192 13.01 9.91 6.52
CA HIS A 192 13.54 8.61 6.10
C HIS A 192 13.10 7.54 7.10
N LEU A 193 12.79 6.34 6.57
CA LEU A 193 12.49 5.15 7.35
C LEU A 193 13.75 4.58 8.01
#